data_9c4fc9e4e53db1db4d0bde4fc41aa2fe
#
_entry.id   9c4fc9e4e53db1db4d0bde4fc41aa2fe
#
_cell.length_a   1.000
_cell.length_b   1.000
_cell.length_c   1.000
_cell.angle_alpha   90.00
_cell.angle_beta   90.00
_cell.angle_gamma   90.00
#
_symmetry.space_group_name_H-M   'P 1'
#
loop_
_entity.id
_entity.type
_entity.pdbx_description
1 polymer ?
#
loop_
_entity_poly.entity_id
_entity_poly.type
_entity_poly.pdbx_seq_one_letter_code
_entity_poly.pdbx_strand_id
1 'polypeptide(L)'
;MNINRAFRFQECLDTCKMISIGFSSARYTWSNNRPLMQLVQERIDRVFVNVEWNALFPESCVEHLERGHSDHCPVKMHWDRAQGIRQGWPFRFKPIWLSHPSFQSIMRDAQANPSSLLHAVSKFIDKDKVWNRNVFGNLFHQKKRILSRLRGVQIALSNNPTTSWFDLSKSCVQNFLRS
;
A
#
# COMPACT_ATOMS: atom_id res chain seq x y z
N MET A 1 27.11 3.65 -15.85
CA MET A 1 26.18 4.79 -15.73
C MET A 1 26.62 5.89 -16.69
N ASN A 2 25.75 6.44 -17.52
CA ASN A 2 26.14 7.49 -18.47
C ASN A 2 26.13 8.84 -17.72
N ILE A 3 27.32 9.31 -17.34
CA ILE A 3 27.56 10.55 -16.57
C ILE A 3 26.87 11.75 -17.20
N ASN A 4 26.86 11.84 -18.55
CA ASN A 4 26.21 12.94 -19.26
C ASN A 4 24.69 12.99 -19.08
N ARG A 5 24.02 11.82 -18.93
CA ARG A 5 22.58 11.79 -18.68
C ARG A 5 22.23 12.20 -17.26
N ALA A 6 23.03 11.78 -16.28
CA ALA A 6 22.82 12.18 -14.89
C ALA A 6 23.02 13.68 -14.72
N PHE A 7 24.05 14.26 -15.37
CA PHE A 7 24.31 15.69 -15.35
C PHE A 7 23.16 16.49 -15.96
N ARG A 8 22.70 16.11 -17.16
CA ARG A 8 21.56 16.76 -17.81
C ARG A 8 20.26 16.69 -16.99
N PHE A 9 20.04 15.58 -16.29
CA PHE A 9 18.89 15.45 -15.42
C PHE A 9 18.99 16.41 -14.22
N GLN A 10 20.19 16.50 -13.61
CA GLN A 10 20.42 17.46 -12.52
C GLN A 10 20.23 18.90 -12.98
N GLU A 11 20.80 19.26 -14.13
CA GLU A 11 20.64 20.59 -14.74
C GLU A 11 19.15 20.92 -14.99
N CYS A 12 18.35 19.95 -15.44
CA CYS A 12 16.93 20.11 -15.61
C CYS A 12 16.22 20.37 -14.28
N LEU A 13 16.56 19.63 -13.22
CA LEU A 13 15.99 19.85 -11.89
C LEU A 13 16.33 21.23 -11.34
N ASP A 14 17.58 21.67 -11.52
CA ASP A 14 18.07 22.97 -11.07
C ASP A 14 17.35 24.12 -11.84
N THR A 15 17.23 23.96 -13.15
CA THR A 15 16.52 24.92 -14.01
C THR A 15 15.05 25.05 -13.61
N CYS A 16 14.40 23.92 -13.31
CA CYS A 16 13.00 23.90 -12.87
C CYS A 16 12.83 24.19 -11.36
N LYS A 17 13.90 24.48 -10.65
CA LYS A 17 13.92 24.70 -9.18
C LYS A 17 13.24 23.55 -8.40
N MET A 18 13.47 22.31 -8.85
CA MET A 18 12.89 21.12 -8.24
C MET A 18 13.81 20.56 -7.17
N ILE A 19 13.23 20.26 -6.01
CA ILE A 19 13.92 19.62 -4.88
C ILE A 19 13.38 18.22 -4.63
N SER A 20 14.26 17.28 -4.30
CA SER A 20 13.84 15.93 -3.94
C SER A 20 13.39 15.89 -2.48
N ILE A 21 12.15 15.47 -2.24
CA ILE A 21 11.65 15.24 -0.88
C ILE A 21 12.35 14.02 -0.28
N GLY A 22 12.66 14.09 1.02
CA GLY A 22 13.12 12.98 1.81
C GLY A 22 12.09 11.83 1.86
N PHE A 23 12.54 10.67 2.29
CA PHE A 23 11.67 9.50 2.38
C PHE A 23 11.81 8.82 3.74
N SER A 24 10.80 8.04 4.10
CA SER A 24 10.80 7.11 5.22
C SER A 24 10.65 5.67 4.72
N SER A 25 11.01 4.69 5.55
CA SER A 25 10.92 3.25 5.26
C SER A 25 12.11 2.65 4.50
N ALA A 26 11.93 1.60 3.71
CA ALA A 26 13.02 0.93 3.01
C ALA A 26 13.76 1.86 2.05
N ARG A 27 15.09 1.73 2.02
CA ARG A 27 15.97 2.64 1.25
C ARG A 27 15.76 2.56 -0.26
N TYR A 28 15.51 1.37 -0.79
CA TYR A 28 15.47 1.10 -2.21
C TYR A 28 14.05 0.93 -2.72
N THR A 29 13.76 1.54 -3.88
CA THR A 29 12.44 1.44 -4.52
C THR A 29 12.38 0.36 -5.58
N TRP A 30 13.52 -0.10 -6.08
CA TRP A 30 13.64 -1.13 -7.11
C TRP A 30 14.60 -2.24 -6.71
N SER A 31 14.35 -3.45 -7.22
CA SER A 31 15.24 -4.61 -7.06
C SER A 31 15.13 -5.52 -8.28
N ASN A 32 16.26 -6.06 -8.73
CA ASN A 32 16.26 -7.07 -9.78
C ASN A 32 15.72 -8.45 -9.33
N ASN A 33 15.33 -8.61 -8.07
CA ASN A 33 14.80 -9.82 -7.44
C ASN A 33 15.66 -11.09 -7.62
N ARG A 34 16.94 -10.95 -7.96
CA ARG A 34 17.89 -12.06 -8.10
C ARG A 34 18.40 -12.54 -6.73
N PRO A 35 19.00 -13.76 -6.66
CA PRO A 35 19.67 -14.24 -5.45
C PRO A 35 20.69 -13.24 -4.91
N LEU A 36 20.96 -13.31 -3.60
CA LEU A 36 21.76 -12.31 -2.89
C LEU A 36 23.07 -11.96 -3.56
N MET A 37 23.80 -12.96 -4.10
CA MET A 37 25.10 -12.73 -4.80
C MET A 37 24.97 -11.90 -6.08
N GLN A 38 23.77 -11.80 -6.65
CA GLN A 38 23.44 -11.06 -7.87
C GLN A 38 22.39 -9.98 -7.61
N LEU A 39 22.09 -9.73 -6.32
CA LEU A 39 21.07 -8.77 -5.93
C LEU A 39 21.55 -7.35 -6.22
N VAL A 40 20.74 -6.63 -7.00
CA VAL A 40 20.90 -5.20 -7.25
C VAL A 40 19.63 -4.51 -6.75
N GLN A 41 19.83 -3.49 -5.94
CA GLN A 41 18.75 -2.66 -5.41
C GLN A 41 19.10 -1.19 -5.61
N GLU A 42 18.15 -0.40 -6.11
CA GLU A 42 18.34 1.01 -6.37
C GLU A 42 17.14 1.84 -5.94
N ARG A 43 17.37 3.12 -5.62
CA ARG A 43 16.30 4.09 -5.40
C ARG A 43 16.15 4.94 -6.66
N ILE A 44 15.37 4.45 -7.60
CA ILE A 44 15.12 5.12 -8.87
C ILE A 44 13.81 5.92 -8.87
N ASP A 45 12.83 5.53 -8.05
CA ASP A 45 11.56 6.25 -7.91
C ASP A 45 11.72 7.35 -6.84
N ARG A 46 11.51 8.59 -7.23
CA ARG A 46 11.69 9.77 -6.38
C ARG A 46 10.55 10.75 -6.62
N VAL A 47 10.25 11.54 -5.60
CA VAL A 47 9.29 12.64 -5.68
C VAL A 47 10.08 13.96 -5.66
N PHE A 48 9.79 14.80 -6.62
CA PHE A 48 10.35 16.16 -6.73
C PHE A 48 9.22 17.16 -6.60
N VAL A 49 9.49 18.27 -5.94
CA VAL A 49 8.57 19.37 -5.77
C VAL A 49 9.29 20.69 -6.01
N ASN A 50 8.57 21.75 -6.39
CA ASN A 50 9.14 23.08 -6.46
C ASN A 50 9.17 23.76 -5.08
N VAL A 51 9.84 24.91 -4.99
CA VAL A 51 10.03 25.63 -3.73
C VAL A 51 8.69 26.12 -3.17
N GLU A 52 7.81 26.61 -4.03
CA GLU A 52 6.48 27.12 -3.65
C GLU A 52 5.63 26.01 -3.04
N TRP A 53 5.62 24.81 -3.66
CA TRP A 53 4.90 23.66 -3.15
C TRP A 53 5.46 23.22 -1.78
N ASN A 54 6.79 23.18 -1.65
CA ASN A 54 7.44 22.81 -0.38
C ASN A 54 7.14 23.81 0.74
N ALA A 55 7.00 25.10 0.40
CA ALA A 55 6.61 26.13 1.37
C ALA A 55 5.16 25.97 1.84
N LEU A 56 4.26 25.52 0.95
CA LEU A 56 2.85 25.26 1.29
C LEU A 56 2.69 23.98 2.14
N PHE A 57 3.53 22.97 1.90
CA PHE A 57 3.45 21.67 2.56
C PHE A 57 4.80 21.25 3.19
N PRO A 58 5.30 22.02 4.18
CA PRO A 58 6.63 21.78 4.75
C PRO A 58 6.76 20.40 5.46
N GLU A 59 5.64 19.85 5.94
CA GLU A 59 5.58 18.56 6.61
C GLU A 59 5.39 17.38 5.66
N SER A 60 5.45 17.63 4.35
CA SER A 60 5.30 16.57 3.36
C SER A 60 6.41 15.53 3.47
N CYS A 61 6.04 14.27 3.32
CA CYS A 61 7.00 13.18 3.34
C CYS A 61 6.61 12.08 2.33
N VAL A 62 7.62 11.34 1.93
CA VAL A 62 7.47 10.20 1.02
C VAL A 62 7.65 8.92 1.81
N GLU A 63 6.78 7.96 1.59
CA GLU A 63 6.87 6.62 2.15
C GLU A 63 6.99 5.60 1.02
N HIS A 64 8.03 4.77 1.09
CA HIS A 64 8.12 3.60 0.22
C HIS A 64 7.32 2.47 0.88
N LEU A 65 6.28 2.01 0.20
CA LEU A 65 5.43 0.93 0.68
C LEU A 65 6.10 -0.43 0.39
N GLU A 66 5.50 -1.48 0.93
CA GLU A 66 6.01 -2.83 0.78
C GLU A 66 5.97 -3.29 -0.68
N ARG A 67 7.09 -3.81 -1.16
CA ARG A 67 7.20 -4.43 -2.48
C ARG A 67 6.58 -5.83 -2.42
N GLY A 68 5.44 -6.00 -3.08
CA GLY A 68 4.78 -7.29 -3.21
C GLY A 68 5.29 -8.08 -4.44
N HIS A 69 4.55 -8.02 -5.53
CA HIS A 69 4.84 -8.76 -6.76
C HIS A 69 5.74 -8.04 -7.76
N SER A 70 5.81 -6.73 -7.67
CA SER A 70 6.59 -5.90 -8.58
C SER A 70 8.05 -5.90 -8.17
N ASP A 71 8.92 -5.60 -9.11
CA ASP A 71 10.30 -5.22 -8.87
C ASP A 71 10.42 -3.79 -8.29
N HIS A 72 9.35 -2.98 -8.37
CA HIS A 72 9.23 -1.67 -7.73
C HIS A 72 8.40 -1.68 -6.44
N CYS A 73 8.74 -0.78 -5.51
CA CYS A 73 7.87 -0.42 -4.40
C CYS A 73 6.89 0.68 -4.83
N PRO A 74 5.63 0.63 -4.39
CA PRO A 74 4.77 1.80 -4.50
C PRO A 74 5.33 2.96 -3.68
N VAL A 75 5.35 4.15 -4.25
CA VAL A 75 5.78 5.39 -3.58
C VAL A 75 4.53 6.18 -3.20
N LYS A 76 4.36 6.45 -1.91
CA LYS A 76 3.23 7.20 -1.38
C LYS A 76 3.71 8.55 -0.85
N MET A 77 3.10 9.61 -1.33
CA MET A 77 3.35 10.95 -0.84
C MET A 77 2.27 11.35 0.16
N HIS A 78 2.68 11.86 1.29
CA HIS A 78 1.85 12.48 2.31
C HIS A 78 2.15 13.98 2.27
N TRP A 79 1.19 14.80 1.87
CA TRP A 79 1.36 16.26 1.81
C TRP A 79 0.74 16.98 3.01
N ASP A 80 -0.18 16.31 3.70
CA ASP A 80 -0.82 16.85 4.91
C ASP A 80 -0.79 15.79 6.01
N ARG A 81 -0.23 16.17 7.16
CA ARG A 81 -0.29 15.36 8.39
C ARG A 81 -1.59 15.59 9.17
N ALA A 82 -2.39 16.58 8.79
CA ALA A 82 -3.71 16.75 9.38
C ALA A 82 -4.47 15.43 9.19
N GLN A 83 -4.72 14.76 10.27
CA GLN A 83 -5.57 13.57 10.30
C GLN A 83 -6.91 14.00 9.70
N GLY A 84 -7.10 13.70 8.43
CA GLY A 84 -8.37 13.97 7.76
C GLY A 84 -9.47 13.41 8.63
N ILE A 85 -10.43 14.25 8.99
CA ILE A 85 -11.68 13.85 9.61
C ILE A 85 -12.13 12.62 8.83
N ARG A 86 -12.21 11.48 9.50
CA ARG A 86 -12.74 10.25 8.89
C ARG A 86 -14.21 10.50 8.61
N GLN A 87 -14.49 11.16 7.48
CA GLN A 87 -15.84 11.19 6.96
C GLN A 87 -16.26 9.73 6.78
N GLY A 88 -17.37 9.36 7.38
CA GLY A 88 -17.92 8.03 7.25
C GLY A 88 -18.06 7.69 5.77
N TRP A 89 -17.26 6.76 5.29
CA TRP A 89 -17.31 6.33 3.90
C TRP A 89 -18.67 5.75 3.61
N PRO A 90 -19.29 6.13 2.50
CA PRO A 90 -20.57 5.53 2.11
C PRO A 90 -20.42 4.02 1.94
N PHE A 91 -21.47 3.29 2.20
CA PHE A 91 -21.50 1.85 1.99
C PHE A 91 -21.12 1.53 0.53
N ARG A 92 -20.18 0.62 0.35
CA ARG A 92 -19.75 0.14 -0.97
C ARG A 92 -19.79 -1.38 -0.98
N PHE A 93 -20.64 -1.92 -1.82
CA PHE A 93 -20.68 -3.35 -2.11
C PHE A 93 -19.35 -3.80 -2.74
N LYS A 94 -18.84 -4.95 -2.29
CA LYS A 94 -17.61 -5.55 -2.84
C LYS A 94 -17.95 -6.83 -3.58
N PRO A 95 -17.70 -6.93 -4.90
CA PRO A 95 -18.04 -8.12 -5.68
C PRO A 95 -17.48 -9.44 -5.13
N ILE A 96 -16.34 -9.41 -4.47
CA ILE A 96 -15.72 -10.58 -3.84
C ILE A 96 -16.62 -11.23 -2.77
N TRP A 97 -17.55 -10.49 -2.16
CA TRP A 97 -18.48 -11.05 -1.17
C TRP A 97 -19.38 -12.12 -1.76
N LEU A 98 -19.70 -12.02 -3.07
CA LEU A 98 -20.53 -13.01 -3.79
C LEU A 98 -19.89 -14.40 -3.80
N SER A 99 -18.57 -14.50 -3.74
CA SER A 99 -17.85 -15.78 -3.72
C SER A 99 -17.88 -16.48 -2.36
N HIS A 100 -18.28 -15.77 -1.29
CA HIS A 100 -18.29 -16.37 0.05
C HIS A 100 -19.59 -17.14 0.31
N PRO A 101 -19.53 -18.42 0.72
CA PRO A 101 -20.73 -19.27 0.88
C PRO A 101 -21.80 -18.70 1.79
N SER A 102 -21.40 -18.03 2.90
CA SER A 102 -22.36 -17.45 3.86
C SER A 102 -22.97 -16.11 3.41
N PHE A 103 -22.50 -15.50 2.31
CA PHE A 103 -23.06 -14.23 1.86
C PHE A 103 -24.49 -14.36 1.33
N GLN A 104 -24.79 -15.48 0.68
CA GLN A 104 -26.13 -15.75 0.17
C GLN A 104 -27.20 -15.80 1.29
N SER A 105 -26.83 -16.26 2.50
CA SER A 105 -27.76 -16.27 3.64
C SER A 105 -28.13 -14.85 4.08
N ILE A 106 -27.17 -13.93 4.06
CA ILE A 106 -27.40 -12.52 4.41
C ILE A 106 -28.34 -11.84 3.43
N MET A 107 -28.17 -12.13 2.13
CA MET A 107 -29.06 -11.63 1.10
C MET A 107 -30.49 -12.12 1.30
N ARG A 108 -30.68 -13.44 1.52
CA ARG A 108 -32.01 -14.03 1.80
C ARG A 108 -32.65 -13.44 3.05
N ASP A 109 -31.89 -13.30 4.12
CA ASP A 109 -32.34 -12.75 5.38
C ASP A 109 -32.75 -11.26 5.28
N ALA A 110 -32.07 -10.49 4.43
CA ALA A 110 -32.43 -9.10 4.19
C ALA A 110 -33.74 -8.97 3.40
N GLN A 111 -33.98 -9.93 2.49
CA GLN A 111 -35.20 -10.00 1.66
C GLN A 111 -36.40 -10.65 2.38
N ALA A 112 -36.19 -11.26 3.53
CA ALA A 112 -37.25 -11.87 4.29
C ALA A 112 -38.20 -10.80 4.90
N ASN A 113 -39.46 -10.74 4.40
CA ASN A 113 -40.53 -9.85 4.87
C ASN A 113 -40.13 -8.36 4.97
N PRO A 114 -39.64 -7.72 3.92
CA PRO A 114 -39.38 -6.29 3.96
C PRO A 114 -40.69 -5.50 3.81
N SER A 115 -40.87 -4.47 4.61
CA SER A 115 -42.04 -3.54 4.49
C SER A 115 -41.91 -2.62 3.26
N SER A 116 -40.66 -2.42 2.76
CA SER A 116 -40.37 -1.64 1.56
C SER A 116 -38.97 -2.01 1.02
N LEU A 117 -38.67 -1.62 -0.23
CA LEU A 117 -37.34 -1.79 -0.82
C LEU A 117 -36.26 -1.08 0.00
N LEU A 118 -36.52 0.14 0.45
CA LEU A 118 -35.60 0.92 1.28
C LEU A 118 -35.31 0.21 2.60
N HIS A 119 -36.33 -0.40 3.23
CA HIS A 119 -36.15 -1.20 4.45
C HIS A 119 -35.29 -2.44 4.18
N ALA A 120 -35.52 -3.15 3.07
CA ALA A 120 -34.67 -4.30 2.69
C ALA A 120 -33.21 -3.90 2.50
N VAL A 121 -32.95 -2.77 1.83
CA VAL A 121 -31.58 -2.23 1.60
C VAL A 121 -30.92 -1.83 2.92
N SER A 122 -31.62 -1.12 3.79
CA SER A 122 -31.10 -0.73 5.11
C SER A 122 -30.74 -1.96 5.96
N LYS A 123 -31.66 -2.93 6.04
CA LYS A 123 -31.45 -4.20 6.76
C LYS A 123 -30.26 -4.99 6.19
N PHE A 124 -30.10 -4.98 4.86
CA PHE A 124 -28.96 -5.58 4.19
C PHE A 124 -27.65 -4.88 4.59
N ILE A 125 -27.59 -3.56 4.51
CA ILE A 125 -26.39 -2.78 4.87
C ILE A 125 -25.95 -3.05 6.32
N ASP A 126 -26.90 -3.10 7.25
CA ASP A 126 -26.57 -3.32 8.67
C ASP A 126 -26.08 -4.74 8.93
N LYS A 127 -26.73 -5.75 8.34
CA LYS A 127 -26.28 -7.14 8.43
C LYS A 127 -24.92 -7.35 7.75
N ASP A 128 -24.73 -6.74 6.58
CA ASP A 128 -23.46 -6.84 5.84
C ASP A 128 -22.30 -6.20 6.61
N LYS A 129 -22.49 -5.06 7.25
CA LYS A 129 -21.45 -4.44 8.08
C LYS A 129 -20.98 -5.36 9.21
N VAL A 130 -21.89 -6.04 9.88
CA VAL A 130 -21.56 -7.01 10.95
C VAL A 130 -20.87 -8.23 10.37
N TRP A 131 -21.42 -8.80 9.31
CA TRP A 131 -20.83 -9.97 8.64
C TRP A 131 -19.46 -9.68 8.05
N ASN A 132 -19.28 -8.57 7.33
CA ASN A 132 -18.02 -8.17 6.76
C ASN A 132 -16.94 -7.99 7.84
N ARG A 133 -17.29 -7.46 9.01
CA ARG A 133 -16.39 -7.35 10.16
C ARG A 133 -15.99 -8.73 10.68
N ASN A 134 -16.93 -9.66 10.79
CA ASN A 134 -16.69 -10.97 11.37
C ASN A 134 -15.97 -11.92 10.41
N VAL A 135 -16.28 -11.86 9.11
CA VAL A 135 -15.73 -12.76 8.07
C VAL A 135 -14.48 -12.16 7.44
N PHE A 136 -14.53 -10.92 6.96
CA PHE A 136 -13.40 -10.28 6.27
C PHE A 136 -12.53 -9.39 7.17
N GLY A 137 -13.02 -8.96 8.33
CA GLY A 137 -12.22 -8.17 9.28
C GLY A 137 -10.95 -8.89 9.71
N ASN A 138 -11.03 -10.20 9.91
CA ASN A 138 -9.88 -11.04 10.24
C ASN A 138 -8.86 -11.11 9.09
N LEU A 139 -9.33 -11.17 7.84
CA LEU A 139 -8.46 -11.16 6.65
C LEU A 139 -7.70 -9.84 6.51
N PHE A 140 -8.36 -8.70 6.77
CA PHE A 140 -7.68 -7.40 6.77
C PHE A 140 -6.60 -7.29 7.85
N HIS A 141 -6.86 -7.83 9.03
CA HIS A 141 -5.87 -7.89 10.11
C HIS A 141 -4.70 -8.81 9.75
N GLN A 142 -4.97 -9.98 9.17
CA GLN A 142 -3.94 -10.91 8.71
C GLN A 142 -3.09 -10.25 7.62
N LYS A 143 -3.72 -9.64 6.61
CA LYS A 143 -3.04 -8.90 5.55
C LYS A 143 -2.16 -7.79 6.11
N LYS A 144 -2.67 -6.97 7.02
CA LYS A 144 -1.91 -5.90 7.67
C LYS A 144 -0.70 -6.44 8.43
N ARG A 145 -0.86 -7.58 9.12
CA ARG A 145 0.25 -8.23 9.83
C ARG A 145 1.34 -8.74 8.88
N ILE A 146 0.93 -9.35 7.77
CA ILE A 146 1.87 -9.84 6.75
C ILE A 146 2.63 -8.66 6.12
N LEU A 147 1.94 -7.58 5.75
CA LEU A 147 2.56 -6.38 5.20
C LEU A 147 3.53 -5.73 6.19
N SER A 148 3.16 -5.59 7.47
CA SER A 148 4.07 -5.06 8.51
C SER A 148 5.33 -5.91 8.66
N ARG A 149 5.20 -7.24 8.61
CA ARG A 149 6.34 -8.15 8.64
C ARG A 149 7.22 -8.01 7.41
N LEU A 150 6.61 -7.94 6.22
CA LEU A 150 7.31 -7.76 4.95
C LEU A 150 8.09 -6.43 4.96
N ARG A 151 7.48 -5.35 5.44
CA ARG A 151 8.12 -4.05 5.62
C ARG A 151 9.38 -4.15 6.48
N GLY A 152 9.27 -4.76 7.66
CA GLY A 152 10.42 -4.95 8.56
C GLY A 152 11.56 -5.72 7.90
N VAL A 153 11.24 -6.80 7.18
CA VAL A 153 12.22 -7.62 6.46
C VAL A 153 12.88 -6.82 5.32
N GLN A 154 12.13 -6.05 4.55
CA GLN A 154 12.67 -5.24 3.45
C GLN A 154 13.57 -4.11 3.96
N ILE A 155 13.25 -3.49 5.10
CA ILE A 155 14.11 -2.52 5.77
C ILE A 155 15.41 -3.20 6.23
N ALA A 156 15.33 -4.36 6.90
CA ALA A 156 16.51 -5.10 7.36
C ALA A 156 17.40 -5.52 6.17
N LEU A 157 16.80 -6.02 5.09
CA LEU A 157 17.51 -6.40 3.86
C LEU A 157 18.20 -5.20 3.19
N SER A 158 17.59 -4.02 3.23
CA SER A 158 18.18 -2.80 2.64
C SER A 158 19.34 -2.25 3.46
N ASN A 159 19.35 -2.50 4.77
CA ASN A 159 20.41 -2.03 5.66
C ASN A 159 21.57 -3.03 5.78
N ASN A 160 21.26 -4.32 5.84
CA ASN A 160 22.21 -5.40 5.97
C ASN A 160 21.75 -6.63 5.15
N PRO A 161 22.12 -6.73 3.87
CA PRO A 161 21.73 -7.82 2.99
C PRO A 161 22.32 -9.16 3.45
N THR A 162 21.47 -10.08 3.89
CA THR A 162 21.82 -11.45 4.23
C THR A 162 20.90 -12.45 3.54
N THR A 163 21.37 -13.69 3.34
CA THR A 163 20.55 -14.78 2.77
C THR A 163 19.28 -15.01 3.59
N SER A 164 19.38 -14.98 4.91
CA SER A 164 18.24 -15.16 5.82
C SER A 164 17.14 -14.11 5.59
N TRP A 165 17.50 -12.82 5.50
CA TRP A 165 16.55 -11.75 5.22
C TRP A 165 15.96 -11.84 3.81
N PHE A 166 16.79 -12.27 2.84
CA PHE A 166 16.33 -12.45 1.46
C PHE A 166 15.29 -13.57 1.35
N ASP A 167 15.56 -14.73 1.95
CA ASP A 167 14.64 -15.88 1.93
C ASP A 167 13.35 -15.58 2.71
N LEU A 168 13.48 -14.87 3.85
CA LEU A 168 12.34 -14.44 4.63
C LEU A 168 11.46 -13.44 3.86
N SER A 169 12.06 -12.53 3.08
CA SER A 169 11.34 -11.61 2.20
C SER A 169 10.51 -12.37 1.17
N LYS A 170 11.11 -13.35 0.48
CA LYS A 170 10.41 -14.20 -0.49
C LYS A 170 9.26 -14.98 0.15
N SER A 171 9.48 -15.57 1.32
CA SER A 171 8.44 -16.28 2.06
C SER A 171 7.28 -15.38 2.45
N CYS A 172 7.55 -14.15 2.92
CA CYS A 172 6.50 -13.17 3.24
C CYS A 172 5.68 -12.79 2.01
N VAL A 173 6.32 -12.58 0.86
CA VAL A 173 5.62 -12.28 -0.41
C VAL A 173 4.73 -13.46 -0.81
N GLN A 174 5.21 -14.69 -0.75
CA GLN A 174 4.41 -15.87 -1.07
C GLN A 174 3.19 -16.03 -0.15
N ASN A 175 3.36 -15.75 1.15
CA ASN A 175 2.25 -15.79 2.10
C ASN A 175 1.23 -14.67 1.84
N PHE A 176 1.68 -13.51 1.40
CA PHE A 176 0.80 -12.41 1.00
C PHE A 176 -0.06 -12.76 -0.23
N LEU A 177 0.47 -13.59 -1.14
CA LEU A 177 -0.22 -14.04 -2.34
C LEU A 177 -1.33 -15.04 -2.09
N ARG A 178 -1.17 -15.82 -1.02
CA ARG A 178 -2.13 -16.88 -0.64
C ARG A 178 -3.24 -16.37 0.28
N SER A 179 -3.11 -15.15 0.81
CA SER A 179 -4.10 -14.50 1.70
C SER A 179 -5.07 -13.59 0.94
#